data_852291c4c194f627c47cd7f13612c88d
#
_entry.id   852291c4c194f627c47cd7f13612c88d
#
_cell.length_a   1.000
_cell.length_b   1.000
_cell.length_c   1.000
_cell.angle_alpha   90.00
_cell.angle_beta   90.00
_cell.angle_gamma   90.00
#
_symmetry.space_group_name_H-M   'P 1'
#
loop_
_entity.id
_entity.type
_entity.pdbx_description
1 polymer ?
#
loop_
_entity_poly.entity_id
_entity_poly.type
_entity_poly.pdbx_seq_one_letter_code
_entity_poly.pdbx_strand_id
1 'polypeptide(L)'
;MFAAAKARDDTRKGILLIAEKFIDDIVETKVLNAINLGYYKIDISLKELENYQVIGPDIAEILNSLGYDAKYHYREGARHEPLLSVSWENSN
;
A
#
# COMPACT_ATOMS: atom_id res chain seq x y z
N MET A 1 4.36 -3.79 32.15
CA MET A 1 3.83 -4.43 30.91
C MET A 1 2.48 -3.82 30.56
N PHE A 2 2.24 -3.60 29.28
CA PHE A 2 0.97 -3.02 28.83
C PHE A 2 -0.19 -4.01 28.96
N ALA A 3 -1.39 -3.50 29.12
CA ALA A 3 -2.58 -4.29 28.89
C ALA A 3 -2.66 -4.67 27.39
N ALA A 4 -3.25 -5.83 27.09
CA ALA A 4 -3.37 -6.30 25.72
C ALA A 4 -4.09 -5.30 24.80
N ALA A 5 -5.10 -4.60 25.33
CA ALA A 5 -5.83 -3.59 24.57
C ALA A 5 -4.91 -2.44 24.13
N LYS A 6 -4.01 -1.98 25.02
CA LYS A 6 -3.06 -0.92 24.69
C LYS A 6 -2.04 -1.40 23.64
N ALA A 7 -1.54 -2.62 23.79
CA ALA A 7 -0.61 -3.20 22.81
C ALA A 7 -1.26 -3.27 21.42
N ARG A 8 -2.51 -3.65 21.35
CA ARG A 8 -3.28 -3.71 20.09
C ARG A 8 -3.42 -2.33 19.45
N ASP A 9 -3.78 -1.34 20.26
CA ASP A 9 -3.97 0.03 19.76
C ASP A 9 -2.65 0.63 19.27
N ASP A 10 -1.57 0.42 20.02
CA ASP A 10 -0.24 0.90 19.65
C ASP A 10 0.26 0.21 18.37
N THR A 11 -0.01 -1.09 18.22
CA THR A 11 0.32 -1.84 17.01
C THR A 11 -0.44 -1.29 15.81
N ARG A 12 -1.74 -0.99 15.97
CA ARG A 12 -2.55 -0.42 14.89
C ARG A 12 -2.01 0.94 14.46
N LYS A 13 -1.62 1.79 15.39
CA LYS A 13 -0.99 3.08 15.09
C LYS A 13 0.33 2.89 14.35
N GLY A 14 1.15 1.93 14.77
CA GLY A 14 2.41 1.62 14.12
C GLY A 14 2.21 1.16 12.68
N ILE A 15 1.23 0.30 12.43
CA ILE A 15 0.89 -0.16 11.08
C ILE A 15 0.50 1.02 10.19
N LEU A 16 -0.34 1.92 10.70
CA LEU A 16 -0.78 3.10 9.93
C LEU A 16 0.38 4.03 9.60
N LEU A 17 1.30 4.24 10.54
CA LEU A 17 2.49 5.06 10.30
C LEU A 17 3.39 4.45 9.23
N ILE A 18 3.59 3.13 9.26
CA ILE A 18 4.38 2.43 8.23
C ILE A 18 3.70 2.56 6.87
N ALA A 19 2.38 2.38 6.82
CA ALA A 19 1.61 2.50 5.58
C ALA A 19 1.71 3.90 5.00
N GLU A 20 1.53 4.94 5.81
CA GLU A 20 1.63 6.33 5.38
C GLU A 20 3.03 6.66 4.87
N LYS A 21 4.07 6.20 5.57
CA LYS A 21 5.46 6.42 5.15
C LYS A 21 5.75 5.74 3.83
N PHE A 22 5.27 4.52 3.64
CA PHE A 22 5.42 3.80 2.38
C PHE A 22 4.75 4.57 1.23
N ILE A 23 3.56 5.11 1.47
CA ILE A 23 2.85 5.89 0.47
C ILE A 23 3.66 7.13 0.10
N ASP A 24 4.12 7.88 1.09
CA ASP A 24 4.86 9.13 0.85
C ASP A 24 6.20 8.88 0.16
N ASP A 25 6.93 7.84 0.54
CA ASP A 25 8.28 7.59 0.04
C ASP A 25 8.31 6.81 -1.27
N ILE A 26 7.41 5.86 -1.46
CA ILE A 26 7.47 4.91 -2.57
C ILE A 26 6.31 5.12 -3.56
N VAL A 27 5.08 5.09 -3.07
CA VAL A 27 3.90 5.15 -3.95
C VAL A 27 3.86 6.48 -4.69
N GLU A 28 4.02 7.58 -3.98
CA GLU A 28 3.98 8.91 -4.58
C GLU A 28 5.01 9.08 -5.69
N THR A 29 6.24 8.63 -5.44
CA THR A 29 7.31 8.69 -6.45
C THR A 29 6.96 7.87 -7.69
N LYS A 30 6.44 6.66 -7.51
CA LYS A 30 6.07 5.79 -8.62
C LYS A 30 4.88 6.33 -9.40
N VAL A 31 3.92 6.93 -8.71
CA VAL A 31 2.77 7.58 -9.35
C VAL A 31 3.24 8.76 -10.19
N LEU A 32 4.10 9.61 -9.65
CA LEU A 32 4.65 10.75 -10.39
C LEU A 32 5.41 10.32 -11.64
N ASN A 33 6.23 9.28 -11.53
CA ASN A 33 6.94 8.73 -12.68
C ASN A 33 5.98 8.21 -13.75
N ALA A 34 4.94 7.51 -13.34
CA ALA A 34 3.93 7.00 -14.26
C ALA A 34 3.18 8.12 -14.96
N ILE A 35 2.81 9.17 -14.23
CA ILE A 35 2.15 10.36 -14.79
C ILE A 35 3.04 10.98 -15.87
N ASN A 36 4.33 11.12 -15.61
CA ASN A 36 5.27 11.71 -16.55
C ASN A 36 5.44 10.85 -17.81
N LEU A 37 5.19 9.55 -17.72
CA LEU A 37 5.24 8.62 -18.85
C LEU A 37 3.89 8.41 -19.54
N GLY A 38 2.82 9.04 -19.03
CA GLY A 38 1.49 8.92 -19.61
C GLY A 38 0.70 7.70 -19.19
N TYR A 39 1.08 7.03 -18.12
CA TYR A 39 0.35 5.89 -17.58
C TYR A 39 -0.70 6.32 -16.56
N TYR A 40 -1.81 5.57 -16.51
CA TYR A 40 -2.90 5.80 -15.55
C TYR A 40 -2.92 4.78 -14.41
N LYS A 41 -1.99 3.84 -14.42
CA LYS A 41 -1.94 2.78 -13.42
C LYS A 41 -0.52 2.27 -13.25
N ILE A 42 -0.25 1.70 -12.10
CA ILE A 42 1.02 1.07 -11.76
C ILE A 42 0.78 -0.17 -10.90
N ASP A 43 1.73 -1.08 -10.94
CA ASP A 43 1.83 -2.19 -10.00
C ASP A 43 3.10 -2.01 -9.18
N ILE A 44 2.98 -2.08 -7.87
CA ILE A 44 4.09 -1.91 -6.94
C ILE A 44 4.31 -3.20 -6.17
N SER A 45 5.53 -3.72 -6.21
CA SER A 45 5.88 -4.88 -5.40
C SER A 45 6.03 -4.48 -3.94
N LEU A 46 5.42 -5.25 -3.04
CA LEU A 46 5.55 -5.07 -1.61
C LEU A 46 6.52 -6.08 -0.99
N LYS A 47 7.28 -6.77 -1.82
CA LYS A 47 8.17 -7.86 -1.39
C LYS A 47 9.16 -7.43 -0.31
N GLU A 48 9.63 -6.20 -0.35
CA GLU A 48 10.62 -5.68 0.60
C GLU A 48 10.00 -5.09 1.87
N LEU A 49 8.67 -5.00 1.91
CA LEU A 49 7.96 -4.49 3.06
C LEU A 49 7.72 -5.63 4.05
N GLU A 50 8.27 -5.52 5.26
CA GLU A 50 7.97 -6.48 6.31
C GLU A 50 6.48 -6.44 6.63
N ASN A 51 5.91 -7.59 6.92
CA ASN A 51 4.50 -7.69 7.30
C ASN A 51 3.54 -7.18 6.23
N TYR A 52 3.90 -7.33 4.94
CA TYR A 52 3.09 -6.85 3.82
C TYR A 52 1.67 -7.44 3.81
N GLN A 53 1.48 -8.63 4.38
CA GLN A 53 0.17 -9.28 4.44
C GLN A 53 -0.82 -8.48 5.28
N VAL A 54 -0.32 -7.76 6.28
CA VAL A 54 -1.13 -6.91 7.15
C VAL A 54 -1.15 -5.48 6.63
N ILE A 55 0.02 -4.95 6.27
CA ILE A 55 0.17 -3.54 5.90
C ILE A 55 -0.34 -3.26 4.48
N GLY A 56 -0.19 -4.22 3.56
CA GLY A 56 -0.64 -4.07 2.18
C GLY A 56 -2.10 -3.66 2.04
N PRO A 57 -3.04 -4.38 2.67
CA PRO A 57 -4.45 -3.99 2.64
C PRO A 57 -4.70 -2.60 3.21
N ASP A 58 -3.97 -2.20 4.26
CA ASP A 58 -4.11 -0.87 4.85
C ASP A 58 -3.63 0.23 3.90
N ILE A 59 -2.53 -0.02 3.17
CA ILE A 59 -2.05 0.92 2.15
C ILE A 59 -3.12 1.12 1.08
N ALA A 60 -3.71 0.01 0.60
CA ALA A 60 -4.77 0.08 -0.40
C ALA A 60 -5.98 0.87 0.11
N GLU A 61 -6.38 0.65 1.36
CA GLU A 61 -7.51 1.36 1.95
C GLU A 61 -7.25 2.87 2.03
N ILE A 62 -6.05 3.28 2.45
CA ILE A 62 -5.69 4.70 2.51
C ILE A 62 -5.74 5.31 1.11
N LEU A 63 -5.17 4.64 0.10
CA LEU A 63 -5.17 5.13 -1.28
C LEU A 63 -6.59 5.24 -1.84
N ASN A 64 -7.45 4.27 -1.53
CA ASN A 64 -8.86 4.33 -1.94
C ASN A 64 -9.56 5.54 -1.33
N SER A 65 -9.25 5.87 -0.07
CA SER A 65 -9.82 7.05 0.59
C SER A 65 -9.36 8.37 -0.06
N LEU A 66 -8.23 8.35 -0.76
CA LEU A 66 -7.71 9.49 -1.50
C LEU A 66 -8.21 9.58 -2.94
N GLY A 67 -9.06 8.66 -3.36
CA GLY A 67 -9.66 8.66 -4.69
C GLY A 67 -8.99 7.75 -5.71
N TYR A 68 -7.94 7.05 -5.33
CA TYR A 68 -7.33 6.02 -6.20
C TYR A 68 -8.16 4.74 -6.16
N ASP A 69 -8.01 3.92 -7.19
CA ASP A 69 -8.49 2.53 -7.18
C ASP A 69 -7.28 1.66 -6.87
N ALA A 70 -7.15 1.26 -5.62
CA ALA A 70 -6.00 0.51 -5.14
C ALA A 70 -6.44 -0.86 -4.60
N LYS A 71 -5.69 -1.90 -4.98
CA LYS A 71 -5.95 -3.26 -4.55
C LYS A 71 -4.64 -3.94 -4.16
N TYR A 72 -4.66 -4.59 -3.01
CA TYR A 72 -3.60 -5.50 -2.60
C TYR A 72 -3.95 -6.90 -3.08
N HIS A 73 -3.01 -7.56 -3.75
CA HIS A 73 -3.19 -8.95 -4.15
C HIS A 73 -1.86 -9.69 -4.13
N TYR A 74 -1.94 -11.00 -4.01
CA TYR A 74 -0.79 -11.85 -4.00
C TYR A 74 -0.77 -12.66 -5.28
N ARG A 75 0.29 -12.47 -6.08
CA ARG A 75 0.43 -13.20 -7.34
C ARG A 75 0.91 -14.62 -7.05
N GLU A 76 0.06 -15.60 -7.30
CA GLU A 76 0.43 -17.01 -7.21
C GLU A 76 1.12 -17.43 -8.51
N GLY A 77 2.05 -18.39 -8.39
CA GLY A 77 2.79 -18.91 -9.52
C GLY A 77 4.24 -19.18 -9.15
N ALA A 78 5.12 -19.29 -10.16
CA ALA A 78 6.55 -19.55 -9.94
C ALA A 78 7.23 -18.46 -9.10
N ARG A 79 6.66 -17.27 -9.06
CA ARG A 79 7.12 -16.14 -8.24
C ARG A 79 5.96 -15.68 -7.39
N HIS A 80 5.93 -16.08 -6.14
CA HIS A 80 4.98 -15.56 -5.18
C HIS A 80 5.35 -14.10 -4.88
N GLU A 81 4.53 -13.17 -5.30
CA GLU A 81 4.84 -11.75 -5.16
C GLU A 81 3.62 -10.96 -4.66
N PRO A 82 3.76 -10.26 -3.52
CA PRO A 82 2.72 -9.36 -3.07
C PRO A 82 2.75 -8.10 -3.92
N LEU A 83 1.60 -7.75 -4.50
CA LEU A 83 1.47 -6.60 -5.39
C LEU A 83 0.41 -5.64 -4.89
N LEU A 84 0.69 -4.36 -5.08
CA LEU A 84 -0.27 -3.29 -4.89
C LEU A 84 -0.54 -2.68 -6.26
N SER A 85 -1.76 -2.84 -6.76
CA SER A 85 -2.18 -2.24 -8.02
C SER A 85 -2.87 -0.91 -7.72
N VAL A 86 -2.41 0.15 -8.34
CA VAL A 86 -2.94 1.50 -8.12
C VAL A 86 -3.31 2.10 -9.47
N SER A 87 -4.54 2.59 -9.57
CA SER A 87 -5.06 3.24 -10.78
C SER A 87 -5.73 4.55 -10.41
N TRP A 88 -5.64 5.52 -11.30
CA TRP A 88 -6.33 6.81 -11.15
C TRP A 88 -7.10 7.19 -12.41
N GLU A 89 -7.26 6.26 -13.33
CA GLU A 89 -7.94 6.49 -14.61
C GLU A 89 -9.39 6.93 -14.44
N ASN A 90 -10.08 6.35 -13.46
CA ASN A 90 -11.48 6.62 -13.18
C ASN A 90 -11.69 7.47 -11.93
N SER A 91 -10.66 8.18 -11.49
CA SER A 91 -10.77 9.06 -10.33
C SER A 91 -11.63 10.28 -10.66
N ASN A 92 -12.47 10.62 -9.71
CA ASN A 92 -13.30 11.81 -9.83
C ASN A 92 -12.62 13.04 -9.25
#